data_3f5d7af623a7bd9116b7acb6401748f7
#
_entry.id   3f5d7af623a7bd9116b7acb6401748f7
#
_cell.length_a   1.000
_cell.length_b   1.000
_cell.length_c   1.000
_cell.angle_alpha   90.00
_cell.angle_beta   90.00
_cell.angle_gamma   90.00
#
_symmetry.space_group_name_H-M   'P 1'
#
loop_
_entity.id
_entity.type
_entity.pdbx_description
1 polymer ?
#
loop_
_entity_poly.entity_id
_entity_poly.type
_entity_poly.pdbx_seq_one_letter_code
_entity_poly.pdbx_strand_id
1 'polypeptide(L)'
;IREAIAKLTRKEDLTYEEARGVMEEMMDGTATQAQMGGLLMALSMQGETIDEITAFAEVMREKGVKIKPEREVIDIVGTGGDQVGTFNISTTSAFVVAAGGVPVAKHGNRSVSSRSGAADVLEKLGVEVALTAEQNEKVLNETGICFMFAPVYHSSMKYAAPVRKELGVRTVFNILGPLSNPAAATMQLLGVYDKELAGTMAEVLSNLGVTRGVAVCGEDGLDEITLTGETDVHEIRFGEITSYTITPEQFGLSRCPLADLIGGTPEENAQITMDILTGKETGAKRDVVLMNAGMALYLGIDGISLAEGVEKAKELIESGAALKKYEEFREATKAVAAK
;
A
#
# COMPACT_ATOMS: atom_id res chain seq x y z
N ILE A 1 -21.15 -15.70 -12.76
CA ILE A 1 -20.08 -15.10 -13.60
C ILE A 1 -20.47 -14.99 -15.08
N ARG A 2 -21.16 -15.98 -15.68
CA ARG A 2 -21.57 -15.93 -17.10
C ARG A 2 -22.52 -14.77 -17.39
N GLU A 3 -23.49 -14.54 -16.53
CA GLU A 3 -24.45 -13.43 -16.63
C GLU A 3 -23.74 -12.07 -16.48
N ALA A 4 -22.80 -11.99 -15.56
CA ALA A 4 -22.00 -10.78 -15.38
C ALA A 4 -21.16 -10.45 -16.62
N ILE A 5 -20.51 -11.45 -17.23
CA ILE A 5 -19.79 -11.26 -18.49
C ILE A 5 -20.75 -10.75 -19.59
N ALA A 6 -21.92 -11.37 -19.72
CA ALA A 6 -22.92 -10.96 -20.71
C ALA A 6 -23.41 -9.51 -20.49
N LYS A 7 -23.54 -9.10 -19.23
CA LYS A 7 -23.91 -7.72 -18.86
C LYS A 7 -22.82 -6.72 -19.26
N LEU A 8 -21.57 -6.98 -18.88
CA LEU A 8 -20.41 -6.14 -19.20
C LEU A 8 -20.18 -6.02 -20.73
N THR A 9 -20.45 -7.06 -21.52
CA THR A 9 -20.35 -6.99 -22.99
C THR A 9 -21.37 -6.05 -23.62
N ARG A 10 -22.45 -5.73 -22.91
CA ARG A 10 -23.42 -4.71 -23.29
C ARG A 10 -23.09 -3.32 -22.73
N LYS A 11 -21.94 -3.17 -22.08
CA LYS A 11 -21.49 -1.94 -21.39
C LYS A 11 -22.43 -1.53 -20.23
N GLU A 12 -22.95 -2.52 -19.54
CA GLU A 12 -23.74 -2.33 -18.33
C GLU A 12 -22.86 -2.69 -17.13
N ASP A 13 -22.84 -1.82 -16.12
CA ASP A 13 -22.06 -2.03 -14.90
C ASP A 13 -22.70 -3.14 -14.04
N LEU A 14 -21.89 -3.84 -13.27
CA LEU A 14 -22.38 -4.78 -12.27
C LEU A 14 -22.93 -4.01 -11.07
N THR A 15 -24.01 -4.50 -10.51
CA THR A 15 -24.42 -4.03 -9.18
C THR A 15 -23.42 -4.54 -8.13
N TYR A 16 -23.41 -3.91 -6.96
CA TYR A 16 -22.61 -4.36 -5.82
C TYR A 16 -22.79 -5.85 -5.53
N GLU A 17 -24.05 -6.34 -5.50
CA GLU A 17 -24.34 -7.76 -5.23
C GLU A 17 -23.86 -8.68 -6.35
N GLU A 18 -24.01 -8.29 -7.60
CA GLU A 18 -23.47 -9.05 -8.74
C GLU A 18 -21.94 -9.13 -8.68
N ALA A 19 -21.28 -8.01 -8.35
CA ALA A 19 -19.83 -7.96 -8.21
C ALA A 19 -19.35 -8.85 -7.05
N ARG A 20 -20.02 -8.84 -5.90
CA ARG A 20 -19.74 -9.77 -4.80
C ARG A 20 -19.84 -11.21 -5.26
N GLY A 21 -20.94 -11.57 -5.90
CA GLY A 21 -21.18 -12.96 -6.35
C GLY A 21 -20.10 -13.48 -7.29
N VAL A 22 -19.66 -12.67 -8.28
CA VAL A 22 -18.61 -13.10 -9.19
C VAL A 22 -17.24 -13.21 -8.52
N MET A 23 -16.95 -12.33 -7.56
CA MET A 23 -15.70 -12.40 -6.80
C MET A 23 -15.67 -13.63 -5.88
N GLU A 24 -16.79 -13.98 -5.26
CA GLU A 24 -16.94 -15.23 -4.50
C GLU A 24 -16.68 -16.45 -5.38
N GLU A 25 -17.29 -16.53 -6.58
CA GLU A 25 -17.05 -17.62 -7.53
C GLU A 25 -15.55 -17.73 -7.91
N MET A 26 -14.87 -16.61 -8.13
CA MET A 26 -13.44 -16.60 -8.43
C MET A 26 -12.59 -17.07 -7.24
N MET A 27 -12.88 -16.55 -6.04
CA MET A 27 -12.09 -16.86 -4.83
C MET A 27 -12.36 -18.26 -4.27
N ASP A 28 -13.50 -18.86 -4.56
CA ASP A 28 -13.82 -20.23 -4.19
C ASP A 28 -13.34 -21.27 -5.24
N GLY A 29 -12.82 -20.78 -6.38
CA GLY A 29 -12.30 -21.64 -7.45
C GLY A 29 -13.38 -22.33 -8.27
N THR A 30 -14.63 -21.86 -8.21
CA THR A 30 -15.75 -22.41 -9.00
C THR A 30 -15.80 -21.83 -10.43
N ALA A 31 -15.24 -20.63 -10.62
CA ALA A 31 -15.11 -20.03 -11.95
C ALA A 31 -13.98 -20.69 -12.73
N THR A 32 -14.21 -20.95 -14.02
CA THR A 32 -13.15 -21.44 -14.91
C THR A 32 -12.16 -20.33 -15.25
N GLN A 33 -10.95 -20.71 -15.69
CA GLN A 33 -9.95 -19.72 -16.13
C GLN A 33 -10.45 -18.86 -17.30
N ALA A 34 -11.18 -19.46 -18.25
CA ALA A 34 -11.78 -18.73 -19.38
C ALA A 34 -12.82 -17.70 -18.88
N GLN A 35 -13.65 -18.07 -17.90
CA GLN A 35 -14.63 -17.15 -17.29
C GLN A 35 -13.93 -16.01 -16.55
N MET A 36 -12.91 -16.31 -15.74
CA MET A 36 -12.12 -15.29 -15.05
C MET A 36 -11.44 -14.34 -16.04
N GLY A 37 -10.79 -14.86 -17.07
CA GLY A 37 -10.15 -14.07 -18.10
C GLY A 37 -11.13 -13.15 -18.83
N GLY A 38 -12.29 -13.69 -19.24
CA GLY A 38 -13.35 -12.93 -19.90
C GLY A 38 -13.91 -11.81 -19.01
N LEU A 39 -14.17 -12.09 -17.74
CA LEU A 39 -14.65 -11.10 -16.77
C LEU A 39 -13.63 -10.00 -16.52
N LEU A 40 -12.38 -10.37 -16.24
CA LEU A 40 -11.31 -9.39 -15.96
C LEU A 40 -11.05 -8.46 -17.14
N MET A 41 -11.05 -9.01 -18.36
CA MET A 41 -10.87 -8.19 -19.57
C MET A 41 -12.07 -7.28 -19.85
N ALA A 42 -13.30 -7.77 -19.63
CA ALA A 42 -14.50 -6.95 -19.82
C ALA A 42 -14.53 -5.78 -18.82
N LEU A 43 -14.21 -6.02 -17.55
CA LEU A 43 -14.08 -4.97 -16.53
C LEU A 43 -12.97 -3.97 -16.89
N SER A 44 -11.80 -4.44 -17.26
CA SER A 44 -10.67 -3.58 -17.61
C SER A 44 -10.94 -2.70 -18.83
N MET A 45 -11.71 -3.19 -19.81
CA MET A 45 -12.08 -2.43 -21.01
C MET A 45 -13.19 -1.41 -20.76
N GLN A 46 -14.06 -1.67 -19.80
CA GLN A 46 -15.16 -0.78 -19.44
C GLN A 46 -14.74 0.28 -18.42
N GLY A 47 -13.82 -0.08 -17.53
CA GLY A 47 -13.47 0.68 -16.32
C GLY A 47 -14.36 0.26 -15.15
N GLU A 48 -13.75 -0.13 -14.06
CA GLU A 48 -14.46 -0.58 -12.86
C GLU A 48 -15.11 0.60 -12.12
N THR A 49 -16.32 0.40 -11.63
CA THR A 49 -17.05 1.36 -10.79
C THR A 49 -16.61 1.27 -9.32
N ILE A 50 -16.93 2.30 -8.53
CA ILE A 50 -16.68 2.33 -7.08
C ILE A 50 -17.36 1.13 -6.40
N ASP A 51 -18.61 0.83 -6.76
CA ASP A 51 -19.36 -0.29 -6.19
C ASP A 51 -18.74 -1.64 -6.52
N GLU A 52 -18.28 -1.84 -7.75
CA GLU A 52 -17.59 -3.06 -8.18
C GLU A 52 -16.29 -3.25 -7.41
N ILE A 53 -15.44 -2.22 -7.34
CA ILE A 53 -14.15 -2.29 -6.63
C ILE A 53 -14.37 -2.53 -5.14
N THR A 54 -15.32 -1.83 -4.53
CA THR A 54 -15.66 -2.00 -3.10
C THR A 54 -16.10 -3.44 -2.82
N ALA A 55 -17.02 -3.96 -3.62
CA ALA A 55 -17.52 -5.33 -3.48
C ALA A 55 -16.40 -6.38 -3.62
N PHE A 56 -15.53 -6.22 -4.60
CA PHE A 56 -14.39 -7.12 -4.81
C PHE A 56 -13.43 -7.10 -3.62
N ALA A 57 -13.10 -5.91 -3.11
CA ALA A 57 -12.20 -5.76 -1.97
C ALA A 57 -12.78 -6.37 -0.69
N GLU A 58 -14.06 -6.20 -0.44
CA GLU A 58 -14.75 -6.80 0.71
C GLU A 58 -14.69 -8.32 0.68
N VAL A 59 -14.99 -8.94 -0.47
CA VAL A 59 -14.91 -10.39 -0.61
C VAL A 59 -13.49 -10.89 -0.38
N MET A 60 -12.47 -10.19 -0.90
CA MET A 60 -11.07 -10.54 -0.62
C MET A 60 -10.74 -10.48 0.86
N ARG A 61 -11.22 -9.44 1.57
CA ARG A 61 -11.03 -9.32 3.02
C ARG A 61 -11.75 -10.43 3.78
N GLU A 62 -12.96 -10.79 3.38
CA GLU A 62 -13.75 -11.85 4.01
C GLU A 62 -13.10 -13.23 3.87
N LYS A 63 -12.56 -13.53 2.68
CA LYS A 63 -11.88 -14.80 2.38
C LYS A 63 -10.45 -14.88 2.92
N GLY A 64 -9.85 -13.74 3.24
CA GLY A 64 -8.49 -13.67 3.77
C GLY A 64 -8.38 -14.01 5.25
N VAL A 65 -7.16 -14.38 5.66
CA VAL A 65 -6.80 -14.50 7.06
C VAL A 65 -6.74 -13.08 7.66
N LYS A 66 -7.23 -12.92 8.88
CA LYS A 66 -7.30 -11.61 9.55
C LYS A 66 -6.38 -11.55 10.75
N ILE A 67 -5.88 -10.34 11.03
CA ILE A 67 -5.28 -10.01 12.32
C ILE A 67 -6.14 -8.97 13.05
N LYS A 68 -6.04 -8.95 14.38
CA LYS A 68 -6.80 -8.04 15.25
C LYS A 68 -5.83 -7.15 16.02
N PRO A 69 -5.48 -5.96 15.49
CA PRO A 69 -4.63 -5.04 16.22
C PRO A 69 -5.34 -4.50 17.46
N GLU A 70 -4.58 -4.29 18.55
CA GLU A 70 -5.10 -3.71 19.80
C GLU A 70 -5.39 -2.21 19.68
N ARG A 71 -4.78 -1.54 18.69
CA ARG A 71 -4.96 -0.11 18.42
C ARG A 71 -5.25 0.10 16.94
N GLU A 72 -5.78 1.27 16.59
CA GLU A 72 -5.90 1.66 15.19
C GLU A 72 -4.52 1.64 14.51
N VAL A 73 -4.49 1.15 13.30
CA VAL A 73 -3.26 0.99 12.51
C VAL A 73 -3.37 1.72 11.19
N ILE A 74 -2.21 2.10 10.66
CA ILE A 74 -2.07 2.65 9.32
C ILE A 74 -1.43 1.63 8.38
N ASP A 75 -1.91 1.58 7.13
CA ASP A 75 -1.19 0.98 6.02
C ASP A 75 -0.56 2.07 5.15
N ILE A 76 0.64 1.83 4.68
CA ILE A 76 1.37 2.72 3.77
C ILE A 76 1.76 1.88 2.57
N VAL A 77 1.07 2.09 1.45
CA VAL A 77 1.14 1.19 0.31
C VAL A 77 0.87 1.92 -1.01
N GLY A 78 1.49 1.48 -2.08
CA GLY A 78 1.16 1.87 -3.43
C GLY A 78 0.49 0.73 -4.19
N THR A 79 -0.23 1.05 -5.26
CA THR A 79 -0.79 0.06 -6.19
C THR A 79 0.30 -0.70 -6.93
N GLY A 80 1.50 -0.12 -7.01
CA GLY A 80 2.53 -0.59 -7.91
C GLY A 80 2.20 -0.27 -9.38
N GLY A 81 3.08 -0.69 -10.26
CA GLY A 81 2.83 -0.58 -11.70
C GLY A 81 3.05 0.81 -12.29
N ASP A 82 3.64 1.73 -11.55
CA ASP A 82 4.03 3.07 -12.02
C ASP A 82 5.16 3.04 -13.05
N GLN A 83 5.87 1.91 -13.16
CA GLN A 83 6.99 1.68 -14.09
C GLN A 83 8.20 2.63 -13.88
N VAL A 84 8.24 3.34 -12.77
CA VAL A 84 9.29 4.33 -12.48
C VAL A 84 10.55 3.67 -11.91
N GLY A 85 10.40 2.66 -11.07
CA GLY A 85 11.53 1.91 -10.50
C GLY A 85 12.23 2.63 -9.34
N THR A 86 11.51 3.36 -8.52
CA THR A 86 12.04 3.98 -7.30
C THR A 86 12.49 2.93 -6.29
N PHE A 87 13.33 3.34 -5.32
CA PHE A 87 13.58 2.49 -4.15
C PHE A 87 12.29 2.33 -3.33
N ASN A 88 12.30 1.46 -2.32
CA ASN A 88 11.11 1.13 -1.52
C ASN A 88 10.76 2.25 -0.53
N ILE A 89 10.18 3.34 -1.05
CA ILE A 89 9.85 4.57 -0.31
C ILE A 89 8.87 4.27 0.83
N SER A 90 7.76 3.60 0.53
CA SER A 90 6.72 3.30 1.53
C SER A 90 7.22 2.36 2.63
N THR A 91 8.06 1.39 2.31
CA THR A 91 8.66 0.48 3.30
C THR A 91 9.62 1.22 4.23
N THR A 92 10.47 2.09 3.68
CA THR A 92 11.36 2.93 4.48
C THR A 92 10.57 3.89 5.36
N SER A 93 9.52 4.51 4.83
CA SER A 93 8.62 5.40 5.56
C SER A 93 7.93 4.70 6.74
N ALA A 94 7.60 3.43 6.61
CA ALA A 94 6.93 2.65 7.66
C ALA A 94 7.72 2.62 8.97
N PHE A 95 9.04 2.52 8.92
CA PHE A 95 9.88 2.56 10.12
C PHE A 95 9.83 3.92 10.82
N VAL A 96 9.82 5.00 10.04
CA VAL A 96 9.72 6.36 10.56
C VAL A 96 8.36 6.59 11.22
N VAL A 97 7.29 6.17 10.59
CA VAL A 97 5.91 6.32 11.10
C VAL A 97 5.72 5.54 12.40
N ALA A 98 6.17 4.29 12.43
CA ALA A 98 6.11 3.47 13.64
C ALA A 98 6.94 4.07 14.79
N ALA A 99 8.12 4.63 14.50
CA ALA A 99 8.94 5.33 15.47
C ALA A 99 8.24 6.58 16.05
N GLY A 100 7.35 7.21 15.27
CA GLY A 100 6.52 8.34 15.69
C GLY A 100 5.31 7.93 16.54
N GLY A 101 5.14 6.66 16.85
CA GLY A 101 4.08 6.14 17.71
C GLY A 101 2.76 5.84 17.00
N VAL A 102 2.72 5.92 15.67
CA VAL A 102 1.57 5.48 14.86
C VAL A 102 1.78 4.01 14.47
N PRO A 103 0.92 3.08 14.95
CA PRO A 103 1.10 1.67 14.63
C PRO A 103 0.93 1.39 13.14
N VAL A 104 1.87 0.67 12.54
CA VAL A 104 1.90 0.35 11.11
C VAL A 104 1.62 -1.13 10.89
N ALA A 105 0.54 -1.44 10.20
CA ALA A 105 0.23 -2.79 9.71
C ALA A 105 0.36 -2.81 8.19
N LYS A 106 1.60 -2.98 7.71
CA LYS A 106 1.89 -2.92 6.28
C LYS A 106 1.54 -4.23 5.59
N HIS A 107 0.68 -4.13 4.59
CA HIS A 107 0.36 -5.23 3.68
C HIS A 107 1.22 -5.10 2.41
N GLY A 108 1.84 -6.19 1.97
CA GLY A 108 2.71 -6.11 0.81
C GLY A 108 3.09 -7.48 0.23
N ASN A 109 3.79 -7.44 -0.88
CA ASN A 109 4.18 -8.63 -1.63
C ASN A 109 5.61 -8.48 -2.17
N ARG A 110 6.07 -9.54 -2.85
CA ARG A 110 7.25 -9.47 -3.71
C ARG A 110 6.96 -8.65 -4.95
N SER A 111 8.00 -8.22 -5.62
CA SER A 111 7.86 -7.54 -6.90
C SER A 111 7.23 -8.47 -7.96
N VAL A 112 6.35 -7.89 -8.77
CA VAL A 112 5.81 -8.52 -9.98
C VAL A 112 6.46 -7.90 -11.23
N SER A 113 6.64 -6.59 -11.24
CA SER A 113 7.16 -5.84 -12.40
C SER A 113 8.36 -4.94 -12.05
N SER A 114 8.53 -4.53 -10.81
CA SER A 114 9.67 -3.75 -10.35
C SER A 114 10.88 -4.64 -10.00
N ARG A 115 12.02 -4.03 -9.69
CA ARG A 115 13.23 -4.77 -9.29
C ARG A 115 13.19 -5.27 -7.84
N SER A 116 12.39 -4.64 -6.99
CA SER A 116 12.33 -4.94 -5.55
C SER A 116 10.96 -4.60 -4.99
N GLY A 117 10.21 -5.60 -4.53
CA GLY A 117 8.99 -5.43 -3.75
C GLY A 117 9.28 -5.24 -2.27
N ALA A 118 8.23 -4.94 -1.50
CA ALA A 118 8.36 -4.74 -0.05
C ALA A 118 8.95 -5.96 0.67
N ALA A 119 8.47 -7.17 0.36
CA ALA A 119 9.01 -8.39 0.96
C ALA A 119 10.48 -8.61 0.58
N ASP A 120 10.86 -8.30 -0.66
CA ASP A 120 12.22 -8.50 -1.15
C ASP A 120 13.22 -7.63 -0.37
N VAL A 121 12.94 -6.35 -0.20
CA VAL A 121 13.83 -5.45 0.54
C VAL A 121 13.85 -5.76 2.03
N LEU A 122 12.70 -6.12 2.62
CA LEU A 122 12.62 -6.48 4.04
C LEU A 122 13.47 -7.71 4.36
N GLU A 123 13.46 -8.74 3.52
CA GLU A 123 14.34 -9.92 3.68
C GLU A 123 15.82 -9.52 3.66
N LYS A 124 16.22 -8.59 2.78
CA LYS A 124 17.60 -8.08 2.73
C LYS A 124 17.96 -7.21 3.94
N LEU A 125 16.96 -6.63 4.58
CA LEU A 125 17.09 -5.94 5.87
C LEU A 125 17.10 -6.91 7.07
N GLY A 126 17.00 -8.22 6.83
CA GLY A 126 17.03 -9.24 7.88
C GLY A 126 15.71 -9.44 8.63
N VAL A 127 14.60 -8.99 8.05
CA VAL A 127 13.25 -9.16 8.61
C VAL A 127 12.66 -10.48 8.12
N GLU A 128 12.05 -11.24 9.03
CA GLU A 128 11.27 -12.44 8.68
C GLU A 128 9.89 -12.02 8.16
N VAL A 129 9.62 -12.28 6.88
CA VAL A 129 8.41 -11.76 6.21
C VAL A 129 7.25 -12.75 6.19
N ALA A 130 7.52 -14.05 6.22
CA ALA A 130 6.48 -15.10 6.10
C ALA A 130 5.92 -15.51 7.47
N LEU A 131 5.53 -14.54 8.29
CA LEU A 131 4.96 -14.77 9.62
C LEU A 131 3.46 -15.10 9.51
N THR A 132 2.99 -15.94 10.44
CA THR A 132 1.55 -16.20 10.59
C THR A 132 0.82 -14.99 11.16
N ALA A 133 -0.51 -15.01 11.09
CA ALA A 133 -1.34 -13.94 11.67
C ALA A 133 -1.06 -13.75 13.16
N GLU A 134 -0.99 -14.83 13.93
CA GLU A 134 -0.70 -14.79 15.37
C GLU A 134 0.69 -14.20 15.67
N GLN A 135 1.70 -14.60 14.90
CA GLN A 135 3.05 -14.05 15.02
C GLN A 135 3.08 -12.56 14.70
N ASN A 136 2.40 -12.13 13.65
CA ASN A 136 2.31 -10.72 13.26
C ASN A 136 1.52 -9.88 14.28
N GLU A 137 0.44 -10.40 14.87
CA GLU A 137 -0.26 -9.70 15.97
C GLU A 137 0.68 -9.44 17.15
N LYS A 138 1.47 -10.44 17.52
CA LYS A 138 2.45 -10.30 18.60
C LYS A 138 3.51 -9.25 18.27
N VAL A 139 4.11 -9.31 17.08
CA VAL A 139 5.13 -8.34 16.64
C VAL A 139 4.55 -6.93 16.61
N LEU A 140 3.34 -6.75 16.05
CA LEU A 140 2.67 -5.46 15.99
C LEU A 140 2.42 -4.86 17.38
N ASN A 141 1.92 -5.66 18.31
CA ASN A 141 1.60 -5.20 19.65
C ASN A 141 2.87 -4.87 20.46
N GLU A 142 3.96 -5.60 20.24
CA GLU A 142 5.24 -5.36 20.91
C GLU A 142 6.01 -4.17 20.33
N THR A 143 6.02 -4.00 19.02
CA THR A 143 6.89 -3.02 18.32
C THR A 143 6.18 -1.85 17.68
N GLY A 144 4.87 -1.95 17.48
CA GLY A 144 4.10 -0.95 16.75
C GLY A 144 4.22 -1.05 15.23
N ILE A 145 4.81 -2.13 14.70
CA ILE A 145 4.91 -2.37 13.25
C ILE A 145 4.85 -3.86 12.95
N CYS A 146 4.15 -4.23 11.88
CA CYS A 146 4.21 -5.57 11.30
C CYS A 146 4.18 -5.52 9.78
N PHE A 147 4.60 -6.62 9.16
CA PHE A 147 4.50 -6.84 7.71
C PHE A 147 3.67 -8.09 7.44
N MET A 148 2.57 -7.90 6.73
CA MET A 148 1.67 -8.97 6.32
C MET A 148 1.95 -9.34 4.87
N PHE A 149 2.62 -10.48 4.69
CA PHE A 149 3.00 -10.99 3.38
C PHE A 149 1.78 -11.58 2.67
N ALA A 150 1.35 -10.97 1.58
CA ALA A 150 0.08 -11.27 0.90
C ALA A 150 -0.18 -12.76 0.62
N PRO A 151 0.78 -13.60 0.17
CA PRO A 151 0.54 -15.01 -0.04
C PRO A 151 0.14 -15.80 1.22
N VAL A 152 0.55 -15.36 2.40
CA VAL A 152 0.18 -15.99 3.68
C VAL A 152 -1.29 -15.70 4.02
N TYR A 153 -1.77 -14.52 3.68
CA TYR A 153 -3.10 -14.03 4.08
C TYR A 153 -4.20 -14.28 3.04
N HIS A 154 -3.85 -14.33 1.76
CA HIS A 154 -4.80 -14.43 0.65
C HIS A 154 -4.58 -15.68 -0.19
N SER A 155 -4.75 -16.86 0.42
CA SER A 155 -4.54 -18.14 -0.25
C SER A 155 -5.49 -18.38 -1.44
N SER A 156 -6.68 -17.77 -1.44
CA SER A 156 -7.65 -17.84 -2.54
C SER A 156 -7.14 -17.23 -3.85
N MET A 157 -6.12 -16.34 -3.77
CA MET A 157 -5.50 -15.77 -4.97
C MET A 157 -4.84 -16.81 -5.88
N LYS A 158 -4.58 -18.02 -5.39
CA LYS A 158 -4.07 -19.13 -6.21
C LYS A 158 -4.95 -19.46 -7.41
N TYR A 159 -6.24 -19.18 -7.35
CA TYR A 159 -7.17 -19.42 -8.46
C TYR A 159 -7.06 -18.33 -9.55
N ALA A 160 -6.85 -17.08 -9.18
CA ALA A 160 -6.75 -15.97 -10.11
C ALA A 160 -5.32 -15.74 -10.64
N ALA A 161 -4.29 -16.13 -9.89
CA ALA A 161 -2.90 -15.86 -10.23
C ALA A 161 -2.46 -16.41 -11.60
N PRO A 162 -2.82 -17.66 -12.01
CA PRO A 162 -2.47 -18.16 -13.34
C PRO A 162 -3.10 -17.31 -14.46
N VAL A 163 -4.39 -16.97 -14.32
CA VAL A 163 -5.11 -16.15 -15.31
C VAL A 163 -4.48 -14.77 -15.46
N ARG A 164 -4.17 -14.11 -14.35
CA ARG A 164 -3.48 -12.81 -14.35
C ARG A 164 -2.14 -12.88 -15.07
N LYS A 165 -1.36 -13.94 -14.81
CA LYS A 165 -0.06 -14.15 -15.46
C LYS A 165 -0.19 -14.36 -16.98
N GLU A 166 -1.18 -15.13 -17.41
CA GLU A 166 -1.42 -15.39 -18.84
C GLU A 166 -1.93 -14.15 -19.59
N LEU A 167 -2.81 -13.37 -18.95
CA LEU A 167 -3.30 -12.10 -19.52
C LEU A 167 -2.20 -11.09 -19.72
N GLY A 168 -1.26 -10.96 -18.78
CA GLY A 168 -0.12 -10.06 -18.87
C GLY A 168 -0.46 -8.57 -18.94
N VAL A 169 -1.70 -8.20 -18.61
CA VAL A 169 -2.19 -6.81 -18.60
C VAL A 169 -2.71 -6.43 -17.21
N ARG A 170 -2.89 -5.14 -16.99
CA ARG A 170 -3.53 -4.66 -15.77
C ARG A 170 -5.00 -5.06 -15.72
N THR A 171 -5.44 -5.46 -14.54
CA THR A 171 -6.84 -5.79 -14.22
C THR A 171 -7.19 -5.19 -12.87
N VAL A 172 -8.44 -5.32 -12.43
CA VAL A 172 -8.88 -4.87 -11.10
C VAL A 172 -7.98 -5.43 -9.96
N PHE A 173 -7.39 -6.58 -10.12
CA PHE A 173 -6.46 -7.14 -9.11
C PHE A 173 -5.21 -6.28 -8.87
N ASN A 174 -4.85 -5.37 -9.76
CA ASN A 174 -3.73 -4.47 -9.56
C ASN A 174 -4.03 -3.39 -8.52
N ILE A 175 -5.30 -3.11 -8.27
CA ILE A 175 -5.75 -2.13 -7.27
C ILE A 175 -6.34 -2.78 -6.02
N LEU A 176 -6.71 -4.07 -6.07
CA LEU A 176 -7.33 -4.75 -4.93
C LEU A 176 -6.36 -5.09 -3.80
N GLY A 177 -5.08 -5.29 -4.10
CA GLY A 177 -4.06 -5.60 -3.08
C GLY A 177 -4.03 -4.58 -1.94
N PRO A 178 -3.86 -3.28 -2.24
CA PRO A 178 -3.87 -2.22 -1.23
C PRO A 178 -5.20 -2.07 -0.47
N LEU A 179 -6.30 -2.54 -1.05
CA LEU A 179 -7.64 -2.47 -0.45
C LEU A 179 -7.97 -3.66 0.46
N SER A 180 -7.10 -4.67 0.49
CA SER A 180 -7.35 -5.96 1.13
C SER A 180 -6.50 -6.19 2.38
N ASN A 181 -6.14 -5.13 3.11
CA ASN A 181 -5.31 -5.20 4.30
C ASN A 181 -5.93 -6.14 5.36
N PRO A 182 -5.21 -7.20 5.79
CA PRO A 182 -5.72 -8.17 6.75
C PRO A 182 -6.01 -7.63 8.15
N ALA A 183 -5.46 -6.47 8.50
CA ALA A 183 -5.70 -5.78 9.77
C ALA A 183 -6.92 -4.86 9.73
N ALA A 184 -7.61 -4.76 8.60
CA ALA A 184 -8.69 -3.81 8.38
C ALA A 184 -8.30 -2.38 8.83
N ALA A 185 -7.13 -1.92 8.37
CA ALA A 185 -6.57 -0.62 8.76
C ALA A 185 -7.59 0.50 8.57
N THR A 186 -7.80 1.30 9.62
CA THR A 186 -8.70 2.46 9.59
C THR A 186 -8.01 3.74 9.13
N MET A 187 -6.68 3.66 8.97
CA MET A 187 -5.87 4.73 8.39
C MET A 187 -5.06 4.18 7.21
N GLN A 188 -4.94 4.97 6.15
CA GLN A 188 -4.17 4.54 4.98
C GLN A 188 -3.60 5.69 4.17
N LEU A 189 -2.31 5.57 3.81
CA LEU A 189 -1.70 6.32 2.72
C LEU A 189 -1.61 5.38 1.53
N LEU A 190 -2.41 5.66 0.50
CA LEU A 190 -2.45 4.87 -0.73
C LEU A 190 -1.90 5.68 -1.90
N GLY A 191 -0.81 5.22 -2.49
CA GLY A 191 -0.32 5.72 -3.76
C GLY A 191 -0.98 5.01 -4.94
N VAL A 192 -1.36 5.76 -5.95
CA VAL A 192 -1.92 5.22 -7.19
C VAL A 192 -1.10 5.66 -8.40
N TYR A 193 -1.01 4.80 -9.40
CA TYR A 193 -0.21 5.06 -10.62
C TYR A 193 -0.89 6.00 -11.62
N ASP A 194 -2.16 6.33 -11.41
CA ASP A 194 -2.97 7.15 -12.31
C ASP A 194 -3.77 8.17 -11.51
N LYS A 195 -3.62 9.43 -11.88
CA LYS A 195 -4.32 10.56 -11.24
C LYS A 195 -5.85 10.39 -11.27
N GLU A 196 -6.40 9.89 -12.38
CA GLU A 196 -7.85 9.70 -12.53
C GLU A 196 -8.39 8.65 -11.57
N LEU A 197 -7.54 7.71 -11.14
CA LEU A 197 -7.91 6.66 -10.19
C LEU A 197 -7.94 7.15 -8.73
N ALA A 198 -7.23 8.22 -8.41
CA ALA A 198 -7.04 8.66 -7.01
C ALA A 198 -8.37 8.98 -6.31
N GLY A 199 -9.26 9.71 -6.98
CA GLY A 199 -10.59 10.04 -6.42
C GLY A 199 -11.44 8.79 -6.18
N THR A 200 -11.50 7.90 -7.15
CA THR A 200 -12.22 6.62 -7.05
C THR A 200 -11.68 5.79 -5.88
N MET A 201 -10.37 5.70 -5.73
CA MET A 201 -9.75 4.93 -4.66
C MET A 201 -10.00 5.54 -3.27
N ALA A 202 -10.06 6.86 -3.17
CA ALA A 202 -10.43 7.52 -1.90
C ALA A 202 -11.86 7.17 -1.49
N GLU A 203 -12.82 7.18 -2.41
CA GLU A 203 -14.20 6.78 -2.14
C GLU A 203 -14.30 5.30 -1.75
N VAL A 204 -13.61 4.42 -2.45
CA VAL A 204 -13.55 2.98 -2.11
C VAL A 204 -12.96 2.77 -0.73
N LEU A 205 -11.85 3.42 -0.39
CA LEU A 205 -11.25 3.35 0.95
C LEU A 205 -12.22 3.79 2.05
N SER A 206 -12.94 4.87 1.82
CA SER A 206 -13.97 5.36 2.74
C SER A 206 -15.08 4.32 2.93
N ASN A 207 -15.59 3.74 1.84
CA ASN A 207 -16.58 2.65 1.90
C ASN A 207 -16.06 1.42 2.66
N LEU A 208 -14.77 1.13 2.58
CA LEU A 208 -14.13 0.01 3.27
C LEU A 208 -13.77 0.29 4.73
N GLY A 209 -14.13 1.46 5.27
CA GLY A 209 -13.97 1.80 6.68
C GLY A 209 -12.71 2.60 7.02
N VAL A 210 -11.97 3.10 6.04
CA VAL A 210 -10.89 4.06 6.31
C VAL A 210 -11.51 5.39 6.74
N THR A 211 -11.16 5.83 7.94
CA THR A 211 -11.67 7.07 8.53
C THR A 211 -10.71 8.23 8.36
N ARG A 212 -9.40 7.95 8.31
CA ARG A 212 -8.34 8.93 8.07
C ARG A 212 -7.38 8.37 7.02
N GLY A 213 -7.39 8.94 5.84
CA GLY A 213 -6.56 8.43 4.76
C GLY A 213 -6.37 9.40 3.62
N VAL A 214 -5.47 9.06 2.73
CA VAL A 214 -5.25 9.77 1.48
C VAL A 214 -5.03 8.78 0.34
N ALA A 215 -5.57 9.11 -0.83
CA ALA A 215 -5.15 8.54 -2.10
C ALA A 215 -4.32 9.60 -2.83
N VAL A 216 -3.11 9.27 -3.24
CA VAL A 216 -2.15 10.22 -3.80
C VAL A 216 -1.60 9.74 -5.15
N CYS A 217 -1.26 10.68 -6.02
CA CYS A 217 -0.56 10.42 -7.28
C CYS A 217 0.40 11.59 -7.57
N GLY A 218 1.66 11.28 -7.78
CA GLY A 218 2.64 12.28 -8.26
C GLY A 218 2.34 12.69 -9.70
N GLU A 219 2.65 13.94 -10.06
CA GLU A 219 2.48 14.44 -11.45
C GLU A 219 3.33 13.65 -12.47
N ASP A 220 4.36 12.99 -11.99
CA ASP A 220 5.23 12.07 -12.74
C ASP A 220 4.65 10.65 -12.89
N GLY A 221 3.45 10.40 -12.36
CA GLY A 221 2.80 9.09 -12.34
C GLY A 221 3.28 8.17 -11.22
N LEU A 222 4.10 8.68 -10.30
CA LEU A 222 4.59 7.92 -9.15
C LEU A 222 3.44 7.59 -8.20
N ASP A 223 3.35 6.33 -7.78
CA ASP A 223 2.40 5.86 -6.78
C ASP A 223 2.83 6.13 -5.33
N GLU A 224 3.38 7.32 -5.12
CA GLU A 224 3.85 7.89 -3.85
C GLU A 224 3.63 9.41 -3.86
N ILE A 225 3.82 10.06 -2.72
CA ILE A 225 4.03 11.51 -2.72
C ILE A 225 5.41 11.76 -3.34
N THR A 226 5.44 12.49 -4.44
CA THR A 226 6.68 12.72 -5.20
C THR A 226 7.47 13.91 -4.69
N LEU A 227 8.77 13.92 -4.98
CA LEU A 227 9.65 15.06 -4.78
C LEU A 227 9.99 15.78 -6.11
N THR A 228 9.52 15.26 -7.26
CA THR A 228 9.85 15.82 -8.56
C THR A 228 8.96 17.00 -8.95
N GLY A 229 7.80 17.13 -8.34
CA GLY A 229 6.81 18.13 -8.66
C GLY A 229 5.61 18.09 -7.73
N GLU A 230 4.44 18.33 -8.29
CA GLU A 230 3.18 18.30 -7.55
C GLU A 230 2.71 16.87 -7.26
N THR A 231 1.97 16.71 -6.18
CA THR A 231 1.22 15.49 -5.85
C THR A 231 -0.24 15.83 -5.66
N ASP A 232 -1.11 15.16 -6.39
CA ASP A 232 -2.55 15.23 -6.15
C ASP A 232 -2.91 14.39 -4.93
N VAL A 233 -3.73 14.95 -4.05
CA VAL A 233 -4.16 14.32 -2.80
C VAL A 233 -5.68 14.33 -2.71
N HIS A 234 -6.26 13.16 -2.46
CA HIS A 234 -7.67 13.00 -2.09
C HIS A 234 -7.71 12.51 -0.66
N GLU A 235 -8.05 13.40 0.27
CA GLU A 235 -8.02 13.14 1.70
C GLU A 235 -9.41 12.73 2.23
N ILE A 236 -9.41 11.65 3.00
CA ILE A 236 -10.58 11.12 3.71
C ILE A 236 -10.49 11.55 5.17
N ARG A 237 -11.54 12.21 5.66
CA ARG A 237 -11.74 12.53 7.07
C ARG A 237 -13.16 12.14 7.48
N PHE A 238 -13.32 11.00 8.14
CA PHE A 238 -14.60 10.53 8.68
C PHE A 238 -15.75 10.60 7.67
N GLY A 239 -15.51 10.07 6.46
CA GLY A 239 -16.50 10.03 5.37
C GLY A 239 -16.51 11.25 4.45
N GLU A 240 -15.87 12.35 4.83
CA GLU A 240 -15.70 13.52 3.98
C GLU A 240 -14.41 13.39 3.15
N ILE A 241 -14.50 13.67 1.85
CA ILE A 241 -13.35 13.62 0.93
C ILE A 241 -13.11 15.02 0.39
N THR A 242 -11.88 15.50 0.56
CA THR A 242 -11.40 16.78 0.02
C THR A 242 -10.20 16.55 -0.89
N SER A 243 -10.08 17.35 -1.94
CA SER A 243 -8.99 17.23 -2.91
C SER A 243 -8.14 18.48 -2.91
N TYR A 244 -6.82 18.30 -2.94
CA TYR A 244 -5.85 19.39 -3.01
C TYR A 244 -4.53 18.89 -3.61
N THR A 245 -3.64 19.81 -3.88
CA THR A 245 -2.30 19.52 -4.41
C THR A 245 -1.26 19.98 -3.40
N ILE A 246 -0.19 19.22 -3.25
CA ILE A 246 0.97 19.57 -2.44
C ILE A 246 2.24 19.59 -3.28
N THR A 247 3.21 20.39 -2.83
CA THR A 247 4.54 20.52 -3.44
C THR A 247 5.62 20.38 -2.38
N PRO A 248 6.84 19.95 -2.74
CA PRO A 248 7.95 19.86 -1.79
C PRO A 248 8.28 21.19 -1.12
N GLU A 249 8.17 22.30 -1.86
CA GLU A 249 8.51 23.66 -1.39
C GLU A 249 7.62 24.10 -0.22
N GLN A 250 6.38 23.62 -0.13
CA GLN A 250 5.48 23.92 0.99
C GLN A 250 6.02 23.40 2.34
N PHE A 251 6.96 22.45 2.29
CA PHE A 251 7.57 21.82 3.47
C PHE A 251 9.06 22.13 3.61
N GLY A 252 9.54 23.16 2.89
CA GLY A 252 10.94 23.54 2.92
C GLY A 252 11.89 22.55 2.22
N LEU A 253 11.36 21.69 1.37
CA LEU A 253 12.11 20.70 0.61
C LEU A 253 12.29 21.15 -0.83
N SER A 254 13.34 20.68 -1.48
CA SER A 254 13.65 21.01 -2.89
C SER A 254 13.18 19.91 -3.83
N ARG A 255 12.73 20.30 -5.01
CA ARG A 255 12.47 19.36 -6.10
C ARG A 255 13.77 18.69 -6.54
N CYS A 256 13.65 17.47 -7.02
CA CYS A 256 14.75 16.72 -7.59
C CYS A 256 14.36 16.11 -8.95
N PRO A 257 15.33 15.75 -9.79
CA PRO A 257 15.06 14.90 -10.94
C PRO A 257 14.58 13.50 -10.50
N LEU A 258 13.74 12.87 -11.30
CA LEU A 258 13.25 11.51 -11.01
C LEU A 258 14.39 10.49 -10.85
N ALA A 259 15.49 10.69 -11.59
CA ALA A 259 16.69 9.86 -11.50
C ALA A 259 17.26 9.76 -10.07
N ASP A 260 17.08 10.79 -9.25
CA ASP A 260 17.57 10.81 -7.88
C ASP A 260 16.75 9.91 -6.92
N LEU A 261 15.56 9.46 -7.35
CA LEU A 261 14.67 8.59 -6.59
C LEU A 261 14.72 7.12 -7.02
N ILE A 262 15.45 6.82 -8.10
CA ILE A 262 15.54 5.47 -8.65
C ILE A 262 16.30 4.55 -7.66
N GLY A 263 15.75 3.34 -7.51
CA GLY A 263 16.35 2.26 -6.76
C GLY A 263 17.05 1.25 -7.66
N GLY A 264 17.27 0.06 -7.13
CA GLY A 264 17.96 -1.01 -7.82
C GLY A 264 17.46 -2.39 -7.37
N THR A 265 18.41 -3.29 -7.14
CA THR A 265 18.14 -4.62 -6.60
C THR A 265 17.64 -4.54 -5.16
N PRO A 266 17.06 -5.62 -4.60
CA PRO A 266 16.70 -5.67 -3.19
C PRO A 266 17.86 -5.31 -2.25
N GLU A 267 19.09 -5.75 -2.56
CA GLU A 267 20.30 -5.42 -1.80
C GLU A 267 20.62 -3.92 -1.85
N GLU A 268 20.56 -3.33 -3.04
CA GLU A 268 20.80 -1.89 -3.22
C GLU A 268 19.76 -1.06 -2.50
N ASN A 269 18.49 -1.46 -2.58
CA ASN A 269 17.39 -0.77 -1.90
C ASN A 269 17.46 -0.91 -0.38
N ALA A 270 17.89 -2.06 0.14
CA ALA A 270 18.17 -2.24 1.56
C ALA A 270 19.29 -1.29 2.04
N GLN A 271 20.35 -1.12 1.24
CA GLN A 271 21.42 -0.18 1.55
C GLN A 271 20.93 1.27 1.54
N ILE A 272 20.08 1.66 0.57
CA ILE A 272 19.47 2.99 0.53
C ILE A 272 18.64 3.23 1.80
N THR A 273 17.82 2.27 2.19
CA THR A 273 17.03 2.37 3.43
C THR A 273 17.94 2.55 4.64
N MET A 274 19.00 1.77 4.77
CA MET A 274 19.95 1.89 5.89
C MET A 274 20.70 3.22 5.87
N ASP A 275 21.09 3.71 4.71
CA ASP A 275 21.75 5.02 4.58
C ASP A 275 20.84 6.18 5.01
N ILE A 276 19.52 6.07 4.74
CA ILE A 276 18.51 7.04 5.22
C ILE A 276 18.36 6.94 6.75
N LEU A 277 18.13 5.73 7.27
CA LEU A 277 17.87 5.53 8.71
C LEU A 277 19.08 5.85 9.59
N THR A 278 20.29 5.69 9.08
CA THR A 278 21.54 6.03 9.80
C THR A 278 21.96 7.49 9.65
N GLY A 279 21.22 8.28 8.82
CA GLY A 279 21.55 9.68 8.57
C GLY A 279 22.71 9.90 7.60
N LYS A 280 23.18 8.87 6.92
CA LYS A 280 24.22 8.95 5.89
C LYS A 280 23.69 9.56 4.59
N GLU A 281 22.45 9.22 4.20
CA GLU A 281 21.72 9.83 3.09
C GLU A 281 20.89 11.00 3.62
N THR A 282 21.18 12.22 3.14
CA THR A 282 20.52 13.46 3.56
C THR A 282 19.90 14.25 2.41
N GLY A 283 19.94 13.69 1.20
CA GLY A 283 19.45 14.31 -0.02
C GLY A 283 18.01 13.91 -0.40
N ALA A 284 17.77 13.83 -1.71
CA ALA A 284 16.45 13.58 -2.28
C ALA A 284 15.78 12.29 -1.78
N LYS A 285 16.54 11.20 -1.63
CA LYS A 285 15.98 9.93 -1.15
C LYS A 285 15.47 10.02 0.30
N ARG A 286 16.18 10.76 1.18
CA ARG A 286 15.66 11.07 2.50
C ARG A 286 14.41 11.95 2.41
N ASP A 287 14.46 12.99 1.61
CA ASP A 287 13.40 14.00 1.54
C ASP A 287 12.08 13.43 1.02
N VAL A 288 12.09 12.52 0.06
CA VAL A 288 10.87 11.84 -0.38
C VAL A 288 10.28 10.96 0.72
N VAL A 289 11.11 10.35 1.57
CA VAL A 289 10.65 9.61 2.76
C VAL A 289 10.04 10.57 3.77
N LEU A 290 10.59 11.76 3.97
CA LEU A 290 10.02 12.78 4.86
C LEU A 290 8.60 13.18 4.43
N MET A 291 8.36 13.34 3.12
CA MET A 291 7.03 13.65 2.60
C MET A 291 6.02 12.53 2.86
N ASN A 292 6.37 11.30 2.54
CA ASN A 292 5.48 10.15 2.70
C ASN A 292 5.27 9.78 4.18
N ALA A 293 6.31 9.70 4.97
CA ALA A 293 6.22 9.46 6.40
C ALA A 293 5.50 10.63 7.12
N GLY A 294 5.77 11.86 6.72
CA GLY A 294 5.12 13.05 7.26
C GLY A 294 3.61 13.04 7.04
N MET A 295 3.14 12.65 5.85
CA MET A 295 1.71 12.49 5.57
C MET A 295 1.10 11.39 6.47
N ALA A 296 1.75 10.26 6.61
CA ALA A 296 1.25 9.17 7.45
C ALA A 296 1.21 9.55 8.93
N LEU A 297 2.19 10.32 9.42
CA LEU A 297 2.19 10.86 10.78
C LEU A 297 1.06 11.87 10.98
N TYR A 298 0.82 12.73 10.00
CA TYR A 298 -0.33 13.66 10.00
C TYR A 298 -1.67 12.93 10.10
N LEU A 299 -1.82 11.82 9.36
CA LEU A 299 -3.03 10.99 9.42
C LEU A 299 -3.19 10.31 10.79
N GLY A 300 -2.11 9.87 11.40
CA GLY A 300 -2.12 9.04 12.61
C GLY A 300 -2.07 9.81 13.93
N ILE A 301 -1.61 11.06 13.92
CA ILE A 301 -1.47 11.89 15.13
C ILE A 301 -2.50 13.01 15.11
N ASP A 302 -3.37 13.04 16.10
CA ASP A 302 -4.38 14.08 16.20
C ASP A 302 -3.76 15.45 16.51
N GLY A 303 -4.28 16.49 15.85
CA GLY A 303 -3.96 17.88 16.16
C GLY A 303 -2.67 18.42 15.57
N ILE A 304 -1.96 17.66 14.73
CA ILE A 304 -0.79 18.18 14.01
C ILE A 304 -1.17 18.57 12.56
N SER A 305 -0.43 19.54 12.01
CA SER A 305 -0.50 19.86 10.58
C SER A 305 0.37 18.91 9.76
N LEU A 306 0.18 18.92 8.44
CA LEU A 306 1.04 18.14 7.54
C LEU A 306 2.50 18.61 7.62
N ALA A 307 2.74 19.93 7.72
CA ALA A 307 4.08 20.48 7.90
C ALA A 307 4.75 19.99 9.19
N GLU A 308 4.00 19.90 10.28
CA GLU A 308 4.47 19.33 11.55
C GLU A 308 4.74 17.85 11.42
N GLY A 309 3.95 17.12 10.64
CA GLY A 309 4.20 15.71 10.32
C GLY A 309 5.52 15.49 9.58
N VAL A 310 5.82 16.31 8.59
CA VAL A 310 7.08 16.27 7.84
C VAL A 310 8.29 16.59 8.73
N GLU A 311 8.17 17.62 9.57
CA GLU A 311 9.23 17.97 10.54
C GLU A 311 9.46 16.85 11.56
N LYS A 312 8.38 16.25 12.06
CA LYS A 312 8.48 15.09 12.96
C LYS A 312 9.18 13.91 12.30
N ALA A 313 8.90 13.62 11.04
CA ALA A 313 9.60 12.57 10.28
C ALA A 313 11.11 12.84 10.24
N LYS A 314 11.51 14.07 10.01
CA LYS A 314 12.92 14.49 10.02
C LYS A 314 13.56 14.27 11.38
N GLU A 315 12.92 14.71 12.46
CA GLU A 315 13.40 14.52 13.82
C GLU A 315 13.57 13.02 14.17
N LEU A 316 12.64 12.17 13.75
CA LEU A 316 12.69 10.72 14.01
C LEU A 316 13.85 10.02 13.28
N ILE A 317 14.24 10.51 12.11
CA ILE A 317 15.43 10.02 11.39
C ILE A 317 16.70 10.56 12.07
N GLU A 318 16.79 11.86 12.28
CA GLU A 318 17.98 12.52 12.81
C GLU A 318 18.32 12.09 14.24
N SER A 319 17.33 11.80 15.07
CA SER A 319 17.51 11.30 16.44
C SER A 319 17.95 9.84 16.53
N GLY A 320 17.84 9.08 15.42
CA GLY A 320 18.05 7.64 15.42
C GLY A 320 16.85 6.81 15.85
N ALA A 321 15.70 7.45 16.15
CA ALA A 321 14.50 6.74 16.59
C ALA A 321 13.95 5.78 15.51
N ALA A 322 13.98 6.20 14.25
CA ALA A 322 13.56 5.36 13.12
C ALA A 322 14.48 4.14 12.94
N LEU A 323 15.80 4.31 13.06
CA LEU A 323 16.77 3.21 13.03
C LEU A 323 16.51 2.22 14.16
N LYS A 324 16.31 2.72 15.38
CA LYS A 324 15.99 1.88 16.54
C LYS A 324 14.70 1.08 16.31
N LYS A 325 13.67 1.69 15.75
CA LYS A 325 12.40 1.02 15.42
C LYS A 325 12.61 -0.12 14.42
N TYR A 326 13.40 0.09 13.37
CA TYR A 326 13.78 -0.96 12.44
C TYR A 326 14.47 -2.14 13.16
N GLU A 327 15.44 -1.85 14.03
CA GLU A 327 16.17 -2.89 14.79
C GLU A 327 15.24 -3.69 15.69
N GLU A 328 14.36 -3.01 16.45
CA GLU A 328 13.35 -3.65 17.28
C GLU A 328 12.42 -4.57 16.47
N PHE A 329 11.94 -4.10 15.34
CA PHE A 329 11.08 -4.87 14.45
C PHE A 329 11.80 -6.10 13.89
N ARG A 330 13.00 -5.92 13.36
CA ARG A 330 13.81 -7.02 12.84
C ARG A 330 14.01 -8.12 13.88
N GLU A 331 14.43 -7.76 15.10
CA GLU A 331 14.68 -8.72 16.17
C GLU A 331 13.38 -9.40 16.65
N ALA A 332 12.28 -8.66 16.73
CA ALA A 332 10.98 -9.23 17.10
C ALA A 332 10.49 -10.27 16.08
N THR A 333 10.66 -10.01 14.76
CA THR A 333 10.28 -10.98 13.73
C THR A 333 11.10 -12.26 13.81
N LYS A 334 12.40 -12.17 14.06
CA LYS A 334 13.27 -13.34 14.26
C LYS A 334 12.90 -14.13 15.51
N ALA A 335 12.57 -13.45 16.61
CA ALA A 335 12.22 -14.08 17.87
C ALA A 335 10.93 -14.90 17.77
N VAL A 336 9.91 -14.45 17.03
CA VAL A 336 8.66 -15.21 16.83
C VAL A 336 8.81 -16.32 15.80
N ALA A 337 9.63 -16.13 14.78
CA ALA A 337 9.89 -17.14 13.75
C ALA A 337 10.69 -18.34 14.30
N ALA A 338 11.51 -18.16 15.33
CA ALA A 338 12.32 -19.21 15.96
C ALA A 338 11.52 -20.14 16.90
N LYS A 339 10.25 -19.82 17.20
CA LYS A 339 9.34 -20.60 18.06
C LYS A 339 8.42 -21.47 17.25
#